data_c9c5b17fa78c2aec994cf4fc94aaa792
#
_entry.id   c9c5b17fa78c2aec994cf4fc94aaa792
#
_cell.length_a   1.000
_cell.length_b   1.000
_cell.length_c   1.000
_cell.angle_alpha   90.00
_cell.angle_beta   90.00
_cell.angle_gamma   90.00
#
_symmetry.space_group_name_H-M   'P 1'
#
loop_
_entity.id
_entity.type
_entity.pdbx_description
1 polymer ?
#
loop_
_entity_poly.entity_id
_entity_poly.type
_entity_poly.pdbx_seq_one_letter_code
_entity_poly.pdbx_strand_id
1 'polypeptide(L)'
;MNLHRWLTPVPPSVAIEVAARRVTVVEVGAGAGVVTAYAGEGLPEGAVMPALAGVNVVDPDLVRAAIKRALERAGLTATRRAALVVPDSVARVSLLSFDQLPPRAQDLEQLVTWQLRKSAPFPIEEATVSHFPAAAEGGRHSVAAVMARRDVLSQYEGLATGLGIHAGIVDLASFNVMNAILSSTPHDGRDWLVVHVAAEATTLAILRGPSLMFYRHRAAAEDEPLGSLVHQTAMYHEDRLGGGGFSRVWLSGAGVRGDDARRQISSRLDSPVEVVDVRPATAVDGLEAPSPDVLDALAAPVGVLVRDRRQVQG
;
A
#
# COMPACT_ATOMS: atom_id res chain seq x y z
N MET A 1 34.38 -11.05 -2.39
CA MET A 1 33.82 -10.28 -1.25
C MET A 1 33.09 -9.08 -1.86
N ASN A 2 31.74 -9.10 -1.91
CA ASN A 2 30.94 -8.12 -2.66
C ASN A 2 30.82 -6.82 -1.84
N LEU A 3 31.53 -5.77 -2.22
CA LEU A 3 31.49 -4.44 -1.59
C LEU A 3 30.07 -3.82 -1.61
N HIS A 4 29.26 -4.15 -2.60
CA HIS A 4 27.86 -3.67 -2.71
C HIS A 4 27.00 -4.02 -1.48
N ARG A 5 27.25 -5.11 -0.79
CA ARG A 5 26.49 -5.55 0.38
C ARG A 5 26.71 -4.66 1.63
N TRP A 6 27.81 -3.89 1.66
CA TRP A 6 28.13 -2.97 2.76
C TRP A 6 27.52 -1.58 2.60
N LEU A 7 27.07 -1.24 1.38
CA LEU A 7 26.54 0.08 1.04
C LEU A 7 24.99 0.07 0.91
N THR A 8 24.36 -1.10 0.94
CA THR A 8 22.90 -1.19 0.90
C THR A 8 22.35 -0.94 2.31
N PRO A 9 21.56 0.13 2.53
CA PRO A 9 20.96 0.39 3.82
C PRO A 9 20.10 -0.81 4.24
N VAL A 10 20.28 -1.28 5.48
CA VAL A 10 19.42 -2.33 6.04
C VAL A 10 17.99 -1.79 6.09
N PRO A 11 16.99 -2.48 5.52
CA PRO A 11 15.60 -2.06 5.60
C PRO A 11 15.15 -1.91 7.06
N PRO A 12 14.23 -0.97 7.37
CA PRO A 12 13.68 -0.88 8.71
C PRO A 12 12.99 -2.17 9.13
N SER A 13 13.11 -2.54 10.41
CA SER A 13 12.34 -3.66 11.00
C SER A 13 10.97 -3.21 11.52
N VAL A 14 10.78 -1.90 11.69
CA VAL A 14 9.55 -1.29 12.20
C VAL A 14 8.83 -0.55 11.06
N ALA A 15 7.52 -0.72 10.98
CA ALA A 15 6.64 0.08 10.13
C ALA A 15 5.64 0.86 10.99
N ILE A 16 5.33 2.07 10.55
CA ILE A 16 4.29 2.94 11.12
C ILE A 16 3.32 3.28 10.00
N GLU A 17 2.08 2.81 10.10
CA GLU A 17 1.00 3.24 9.23
C GLU A 17 0.27 4.42 9.87
N VAL A 18 0.03 5.47 9.09
CA VAL A 18 -0.81 6.61 9.48
C VAL A 18 -1.98 6.68 8.52
N ALA A 19 -3.10 6.11 8.91
CA ALA A 19 -4.37 6.18 8.16
C ALA A 19 -5.26 7.31 8.72
N ALA A 20 -6.36 7.64 8.02
CA ALA A 20 -7.27 8.71 8.42
C ALA A 20 -7.87 8.54 9.83
N ARG A 21 -8.09 7.30 10.27
CA ARG A 21 -8.80 6.97 11.53
C ARG A 21 -7.98 6.17 12.52
N ARG A 22 -6.76 5.81 12.21
CA ARG A 22 -5.88 5.02 13.10
C ARG A 22 -4.41 5.21 12.76
N VAL A 23 -3.58 4.87 13.74
CA VAL A 23 -2.16 4.59 13.59
C VAL A 23 -1.93 3.13 13.91
N THR A 24 -1.09 2.44 13.15
CA THR A 24 -0.66 1.06 13.42
C THR A 24 0.85 0.99 13.41
N VAL A 25 1.46 0.39 14.42
CA VAL A 25 2.90 0.12 14.46
C VAL A 25 3.13 -1.39 14.48
N VAL A 26 4.13 -1.85 13.75
CA VAL A 26 4.47 -3.26 13.62
C VAL A 26 5.98 -3.40 13.61
N GLU A 27 6.49 -4.40 14.30
CA GLU A 27 7.87 -4.87 14.13
C GLU A 27 7.88 -6.28 13.54
N VAL A 28 8.74 -6.48 12.54
CA VAL A 28 9.02 -7.80 11.98
C VAL A 28 10.48 -8.14 12.23
N GLY A 29 10.71 -9.20 13.01
CA GLY A 29 12.03 -9.65 13.41
C GLY A 29 12.93 -10.00 12.23
N ALA A 30 14.24 -9.77 12.40
CA ALA A 30 15.24 -10.08 11.40
C ALA A 30 15.33 -11.60 11.15
N GLY A 31 15.29 -12.02 9.89
CA GLY A 31 15.56 -13.39 9.46
C GLY A 31 14.32 -14.31 9.35
N ALA A 32 13.47 -14.40 10.35
CA ALA A 32 12.38 -15.38 10.38
C ALA A 32 11.05 -14.89 9.77
N GLY A 33 10.95 -13.58 9.43
CA GLY A 33 9.67 -13.04 8.96
C GLY A 33 8.56 -13.16 10.00
N VAL A 34 8.86 -12.93 11.27
CA VAL A 34 7.91 -13.05 12.38
C VAL A 34 7.52 -11.66 12.86
N VAL A 35 6.23 -11.37 12.98
CA VAL A 35 5.74 -10.19 13.70
C VAL A 35 6.06 -10.38 15.18
N THR A 36 6.98 -9.59 15.72
CA THR A 36 7.44 -9.66 17.11
C THR A 36 6.68 -8.69 18.01
N ALA A 37 6.16 -7.60 17.45
CA ALA A 37 5.36 -6.63 18.19
C ALA A 37 4.41 -5.87 17.26
N TYR A 38 3.24 -5.49 17.78
CA TYR A 38 2.33 -4.58 17.12
C TYR A 38 1.44 -3.84 18.12
N ALA A 39 0.96 -2.67 17.74
CA ALA A 39 -0.11 -1.96 18.42
C ALA A 39 -0.82 -0.99 17.47
N GLY A 40 -2.09 -0.71 17.76
CA GLY A 40 -2.88 0.28 17.04
C GLY A 40 -3.49 1.31 17.99
N GLU A 41 -3.63 2.56 17.53
CA GLU A 41 -4.30 3.66 18.20
C GLU A 41 -5.32 4.31 17.27
N GLY A 42 -6.54 4.53 17.76
CA GLY A 42 -7.56 5.27 17.04
C GLY A 42 -7.22 6.75 16.90
N LEU A 43 -7.60 7.35 15.79
CA LEU A 43 -7.55 8.78 15.57
C LEU A 43 -8.99 9.34 15.48
N PRO A 44 -9.25 10.53 16.07
CA PRO A 44 -10.52 11.21 15.87
C PRO A 44 -10.67 11.63 14.41
N GLU A 45 -11.92 11.83 14.02
CA GLU A 45 -12.25 12.33 12.69
C GLU A 45 -11.64 13.71 12.46
N GLY A 46 -11.09 13.93 11.26
CA GLY A 46 -10.47 15.20 10.87
C GLY A 46 -9.04 15.40 11.36
N ALA A 47 -8.47 14.56 12.22
CA ALA A 47 -7.06 14.68 12.63
C ALA A 47 -6.09 14.44 11.45
N VAL A 48 -6.45 13.51 10.55
CA VAL A 48 -5.77 13.26 9.29
C VAL A 48 -6.81 13.26 8.17
N MET A 49 -6.60 14.09 7.15
CA MET A 49 -7.46 14.27 5.98
C MET A 49 -6.67 14.02 4.70
N PRO A 50 -6.47 12.75 4.30
CA PRO A 50 -5.60 12.41 3.19
C PRO A 50 -6.10 12.98 1.86
N ALA A 51 -5.23 13.70 1.16
CA ALA A 51 -5.50 14.31 -0.14
C ALA A 51 -4.21 14.52 -0.93
N LEU A 52 -4.33 14.70 -2.25
CA LEU A 52 -3.20 14.96 -3.15
C LEU A 52 -2.47 16.28 -2.87
N ALA A 53 -3.12 17.22 -2.19
CA ALA A 53 -2.57 18.55 -1.91
C ALA A 53 -3.19 19.13 -0.64
N GLY A 54 -2.56 20.16 -0.08
CA GLY A 54 -3.05 20.88 1.09
C GLY A 54 -2.61 20.25 2.41
N VAL A 55 -3.34 20.58 3.47
CA VAL A 55 -3.04 20.09 4.82
C VAL A 55 -3.65 18.70 4.97
N ASN A 56 -2.81 17.69 5.11
CA ASN A 56 -3.23 16.30 5.33
C ASN A 56 -3.21 15.93 6.81
N VAL A 57 -2.20 16.38 7.54
CA VAL A 57 -2.07 16.18 8.98
C VAL A 57 -2.56 17.45 9.68
N VAL A 58 -3.84 17.45 10.05
CA VAL A 58 -4.51 18.65 10.59
C VAL A 58 -4.08 18.90 12.04
N ASP A 59 -3.95 17.83 12.82
CA ASP A 59 -3.46 17.92 14.22
C ASP A 59 -2.21 17.03 14.39
N PRO A 60 -1.02 17.57 14.06
CA PRO A 60 0.23 16.79 14.12
C PRO A 60 0.63 16.41 15.57
N ASP A 61 0.23 17.19 16.57
CA ASP A 61 0.56 16.86 17.98
C ASP A 61 -0.26 15.66 18.46
N LEU A 62 -1.55 15.66 18.14
CA LEU A 62 -2.45 14.55 18.46
C LEU A 62 -2.00 13.26 17.76
N VAL A 63 -1.65 13.34 16.46
CA VAL A 63 -1.19 12.16 15.69
C VAL A 63 0.15 11.66 16.23
N ARG A 64 1.11 12.55 16.55
CA ARG A 64 2.38 12.16 17.20
C ARG A 64 2.16 11.49 18.56
N ALA A 65 1.23 12.02 19.35
CA ALA A 65 0.88 11.39 20.64
C ALA A 65 0.29 9.99 20.46
N ALA A 66 -0.54 9.76 19.41
CA ALA A 66 -1.07 8.45 19.09
C ALA A 66 0.04 7.47 18.64
N ILE A 67 0.98 7.92 17.77
CA ILE A 67 2.13 7.12 17.36
C ILE A 67 2.98 6.74 18.58
N LYS A 68 3.25 7.69 19.46
CA LYS A 68 4.02 7.46 20.67
C LYS A 68 3.36 6.40 21.57
N ARG A 69 2.05 6.52 21.85
CA ARG A 69 1.31 5.51 22.64
C ARG A 69 1.33 4.12 21.97
N ALA A 70 1.18 4.06 20.65
CA ALA A 70 1.28 2.79 19.93
C ALA A 70 2.67 2.16 20.07
N LEU A 71 3.74 2.95 19.93
CA LEU A 71 5.13 2.50 20.14
C LEU A 71 5.37 2.03 21.59
N GLU A 72 4.85 2.75 22.59
CA GLU A 72 4.92 2.37 24.02
C GLU A 72 4.21 1.03 24.27
N ARG A 73 3.00 0.85 23.75
CA ARG A 73 2.23 -0.39 23.91
C ARG A 73 2.86 -1.59 23.20
N ALA A 74 3.53 -1.35 22.09
CA ALA A 74 4.28 -2.38 21.37
C ALA A 74 5.67 -2.66 21.95
N GLY A 75 6.13 -1.88 22.94
CA GLY A 75 7.50 -2.00 23.48
C GLY A 75 8.59 -1.47 22.53
N LEU A 76 8.23 -0.64 21.56
CA LEU A 76 9.10 -0.15 20.46
C LEU A 76 9.63 1.28 20.70
N THR A 77 9.75 1.73 21.94
CA THR A 77 10.19 3.10 22.29
C THR A 77 11.61 3.45 21.86
N ALA A 78 12.46 2.43 21.62
CA ALA A 78 13.84 2.60 21.17
C ALA A 78 13.97 2.74 19.65
N THR A 79 12.85 2.72 18.88
CA THR A 79 12.85 2.85 17.42
C THR A 79 13.52 4.16 16.99
N ARG A 80 14.45 4.08 16.02
CA ARG A 80 15.14 5.24 15.42
C ARG A 80 14.93 5.31 13.91
N ARG A 81 14.51 4.23 13.28
CA ARG A 81 14.22 4.14 11.84
C ARG A 81 12.94 3.32 11.65
N ALA A 82 12.06 3.81 10.77
CA ALA A 82 10.85 3.10 10.43
C ALA A 82 10.53 3.25 8.93
N ALA A 83 9.75 2.33 8.39
CA ALA A 83 9.00 2.54 7.17
C ALA A 83 7.68 3.25 7.52
N LEU A 84 7.31 4.28 6.76
CA LEU A 84 6.01 4.92 6.85
C LEU A 84 5.09 4.38 5.78
N VAL A 85 3.89 3.98 6.18
CA VAL A 85 2.81 3.65 5.27
C VAL A 85 1.78 4.76 5.36
N VAL A 86 1.48 5.36 4.20
CA VAL A 86 0.58 6.51 4.08
C VAL A 86 -0.64 6.14 3.24
N PRO A 87 -1.77 6.86 3.39
CA PRO A 87 -2.98 6.61 2.61
C PRO A 87 -2.75 6.78 1.10
N ASP A 88 -3.46 6.01 0.28
CA ASP A 88 -3.37 6.08 -1.18
C ASP A 88 -3.80 7.45 -1.73
N SER A 89 -4.67 8.15 -1.02
CA SER A 89 -5.17 9.48 -1.39
C SER A 89 -4.08 10.57 -1.46
N VAL A 90 -2.90 10.33 -0.86
CA VAL A 90 -1.78 11.30 -0.89
C VAL A 90 -1.01 11.28 -2.20
N ALA A 91 -1.24 10.28 -3.04
CA ALA A 91 -0.52 10.10 -4.29
C ALA A 91 -1.46 9.81 -5.46
N ARG A 92 -0.99 10.10 -6.66
CA ARG A 92 -1.61 9.66 -7.90
C ARG A 92 -0.80 8.53 -8.51
N VAL A 93 -1.46 7.41 -8.75
CA VAL A 93 -0.89 6.26 -9.47
C VAL A 93 -1.38 6.25 -10.90
N SER A 94 -0.48 6.02 -11.85
CA SER A 94 -0.79 5.93 -13.28
C SER A 94 -0.07 4.72 -13.88
N LEU A 95 -0.77 3.91 -14.66
CA LEU A 95 -0.15 2.87 -15.47
C LEU A 95 0.16 3.46 -16.85
N LEU A 96 1.44 3.57 -17.16
CA LEU A 96 1.95 4.12 -18.41
C LEU A 96 2.38 2.97 -19.31
N SER A 97 1.94 2.99 -20.59
CA SER A 97 2.28 1.96 -21.57
C SER A 97 3.31 2.48 -22.55
N PHE A 98 4.34 1.67 -22.82
CA PHE A 98 5.43 1.97 -23.73
C PHE A 98 5.65 0.78 -24.67
N ASP A 99 5.93 1.07 -25.94
CA ASP A 99 6.31 0.02 -26.91
C ASP A 99 7.76 -0.46 -26.64
N GLN A 100 8.61 0.44 -26.15
CA GLN A 100 9.99 0.13 -25.76
C GLN A 100 10.36 0.97 -24.53
N LEU A 101 11.12 0.38 -23.61
CA LEU A 101 11.68 1.09 -22.47
C LEU A 101 13.12 1.51 -22.77
N PRO A 102 13.53 2.72 -22.37
CA PRO A 102 14.93 3.14 -22.44
C PRO A 102 15.83 2.18 -21.63
N PRO A 103 17.02 1.86 -22.12
CA PRO A 103 17.94 0.95 -21.43
C PRO A 103 18.57 1.56 -20.17
N ARG A 104 18.60 2.89 -20.07
CA ARG A 104 19.15 3.59 -18.90
C ARG A 104 18.04 4.02 -17.96
N ALA A 105 18.21 3.74 -16.68
CA ALA A 105 17.24 4.09 -15.63
C ALA A 105 16.92 5.61 -15.62
N GLN A 106 17.92 6.46 -15.80
CA GLN A 106 17.73 7.91 -15.84
C GLN A 106 16.86 8.37 -17.02
N ASP A 107 17.01 7.76 -18.21
CA ASP A 107 16.21 8.08 -19.38
C ASP A 107 14.76 7.63 -19.17
N LEU A 108 14.56 6.48 -18.51
CA LEU A 108 13.23 6.00 -18.13
C LEU A 108 12.56 6.95 -17.12
N GLU A 109 13.29 7.40 -16.11
CA GLU A 109 12.77 8.36 -15.12
C GLU A 109 12.33 9.68 -15.78
N GLN A 110 13.14 10.20 -16.71
CA GLN A 110 12.81 11.40 -17.48
C GLN A 110 11.56 11.19 -18.34
N LEU A 111 11.46 10.05 -19.04
CA LEU A 111 10.32 9.70 -19.87
C LEU A 111 9.03 9.57 -19.05
N VAL A 112 9.08 8.87 -17.91
CA VAL A 112 7.97 8.74 -16.99
C VAL A 112 7.53 10.10 -16.47
N THR A 113 8.46 10.93 -16.01
CA THR A 113 8.17 12.27 -15.49
C THR A 113 7.54 13.16 -16.57
N TRP A 114 8.04 13.10 -17.80
CA TRP A 114 7.48 13.84 -18.94
C TRP A 114 6.04 13.40 -19.26
N GLN A 115 5.77 12.10 -19.21
CA GLN A 115 4.45 11.54 -19.45
C GLN A 115 3.46 11.98 -18.35
N LEU A 116 3.88 11.94 -17.09
CA LEU A 116 3.07 12.36 -15.94
C LEU A 116 2.73 13.85 -15.97
N ARG A 117 3.63 14.70 -16.47
CA ARG A 117 3.43 16.16 -16.56
C ARG A 117 2.10 16.54 -17.25
N LYS A 118 1.67 15.75 -18.25
CA LYS A 118 0.44 15.99 -18.99
C LYS A 118 -0.84 15.79 -18.18
N SER A 119 -0.78 14.97 -17.14
CA SER A 119 -1.92 14.59 -16.32
C SER A 119 -1.77 14.99 -14.84
N ALA A 120 -0.66 15.65 -14.49
CA ALA A 120 -0.40 16.07 -13.13
C ALA A 120 -1.42 17.14 -12.68
N PRO A 121 -2.06 16.99 -11.52
CA PRO A 121 -3.00 17.97 -11.00
C PRO A 121 -2.31 19.18 -10.33
N PHE A 122 -0.98 19.19 -10.27
CA PHE A 122 -0.11 20.24 -9.72
C PHE A 122 1.23 20.27 -10.50
N PRO A 123 2.05 21.31 -10.34
CA PRO A 123 3.35 21.37 -11.01
C PRO A 123 4.23 20.16 -10.69
N ILE A 124 4.71 19.46 -11.72
CA ILE A 124 5.50 18.22 -11.55
C ILE A 124 6.81 18.48 -10.78
N GLU A 125 7.29 19.71 -10.80
CA GLU A 125 8.45 20.18 -10.07
C GLU A 125 8.26 20.16 -8.54
N GLU A 126 7.00 20.16 -8.08
CA GLU A 126 6.62 20.02 -6.66
C GLU A 126 6.43 18.56 -6.26
N ALA A 127 6.47 17.63 -7.23
CA ALA A 127 6.29 16.21 -6.98
C ALA A 127 7.59 15.49 -6.60
N THR A 128 7.42 14.41 -5.84
CA THR A 128 8.28 13.24 -5.84
C THR A 128 7.65 12.23 -6.78
N VAL A 129 8.43 11.69 -7.72
CA VAL A 129 8.00 10.67 -8.67
C VAL A 129 8.79 9.40 -8.41
N SER A 130 8.11 8.28 -8.31
CA SER A 130 8.73 6.96 -8.33
C SER A 130 8.02 6.07 -9.37
N HIS A 131 8.70 5.03 -9.83
CA HIS A 131 8.13 4.12 -10.81
C HIS A 131 8.71 2.71 -10.66
N PHE A 132 7.93 1.73 -11.11
CA PHE A 132 8.36 0.34 -11.15
C PHE A 132 7.68 -0.41 -12.32
N PRO A 133 8.28 -1.51 -12.83
CA PRO A 133 7.65 -2.34 -13.85
C PRO A 133 6.31 -2.89 -13.35
N ALA A 134 5.25 -2.74 -14.14
CA ALA A 134 3.92 -3.22 -13.80
C ALA A 134 3.59 -4.52 -14.54
N ALA A 135 3.55 -4.49 -15.88
CA ALA A 135 3.27 -5.65 -16.70
C ALA A 135 4.04 -5.58 -18.03
N ALA A 136 4.20 -6.74 -18.67
CA ALA A 136 4.70 -6.82 -20.04
C ALA A 136 3.82 -7.82 -20.80
N GLU A 137 3.05 -7.32 -21.77
CA GLU A 137 2.13 -8.13 -22.59
C GLU A 137 2.14 -7.66 -24.04
N GLY A 138 2.08 -8.60 -24.97
CA GLY A 138 1.96 -8.31 -26.41
C GLY A 138 3.07 -7.42 -26.96
N GLY A 139 4.27 -7.46 -26.38
CA GLY A 139 5.40 -6.60 -26.78
C GLY A 139 5.32 -5.18 -26.23
N ARG A 140 4.35 -4.86 -25.38
CA ARG A 140 4.23 -3.58 -24.68
C ARG A 140 4.65 -3.71 -23.23
N HIS A 141 5.27 -2.69 -22.71
CA HIS A 141 5.71 -2.59 -21.31
C HIS A 141 4.84 -1.59 -20.56
N SER A 142 4.27 -2.01 -19.46
CA SER A 142 3.56 -1.11 -18.54
C SER A 142 4.44 -0.77 -17.34
N VAL A 143 4.46 0.51 -16.98
CA VAL A 143 5.18 1.04 -15.83
C VAL A 143 4.17 1.69 -14.91
N ALA A 144 4.13 1.26 -13.66
CA ALA A 144 3.39 1.96 -12.62
C ALA A 144 4.22 3.18 -12.19
N ALA A 145 3.63 4.35 -12.34
CA ALA A 145 4.23 5.61 -11.96
C ALA A 145 3.41 6.24 -10.83
N VAL A 146 4.07 6.62 -9.76
CA VAL A 146 3.48 7.19 -8.55
C VAL A 146 4.01 8.60 -8.40
N MET A 147 3.13 9.59 -8.25
CA MET A 147 3.52 10.96 -7.93
C MET A 147 2.79 11.45 -6.70
N ALA A 148 3.53 12.08 -5.79
CA ALA A 148 3.01 12.71 -4.59
C ALA A 148 3.65 14.08 -4.41
N ARG A 149 2.95 15.03 -3.81
CA ARG A 149 3.52 16.34 -3.49
C ARG A 149 4.53 16.23 -2.36
N ARG A 150 5.67 16.90 -2.50
CA ARG A 150 6.72 16.92 -1.47
C ARG A 150 6.25 17.52 -0.15
N ASP A 151 5.46 18.58 -0.20
CA ASP A 151 4.93 19.22 1.00
C ASP A 151 3.92 18.33 1.75
N VAL A 152 3.13 17.50 1.03
CA VAL A 152 2.25 16.50 1.63
C VAL A 152 3.05 15.39 2.29
N LEU A 153 4.03 14.81 1.57
CA LEU A 153 4.88 13.77 2.16
C LEU A 153 5.63 14.27 3.40
N SER A 154 6.14 15.51 3.37
CA SER A 154 6.83 16.13 4.49
C SER A 154 5.98 16.24 5.75
N GLN A 155 4.64 16.35 5.63
CA GLN A 155 3.75 16.34 6.80
C GLN A 155 3.79 14.98 7.51
N TYR A 156 3.74 13.88 6.75
CA TYR A 156 3.83 12.52 7.32
C TYR A 156 5.22 12.21 7.86
N GLU A 157 6.28 12.56 7.12
CA GLU A 157 7.67 12.42 7.58
C GLU A 157 7.93 13.22 8.85
N GLY A 158 7.33 14.41 8.96
CA GLY A 158 7.39 15.28 10.12
C GLY A 158 6.82 14.66 11.40
N LEU A 159 5.84 13.73 11.29
CA LEU A 159 5.34 12.98 12.44
C LEU A 159 6.41 12.08 13.03
N ALA A 160 7.13 11.32 12.19
CA ALA A 160 8.20 10.44 12.61
C ALA A 160 9.41 11.24 13.12
N THR A 161 9.82 12.28 12.38
CA THR A 161 10.96 13.14 12.75
C THR A 161 10.73 13.84 14.10
N GLY A 162 9.50 14.29 14.37
CA GLY A 162 9.13 14.88 15.66
C GLY A 162 9.23 13.92 16.86
N LEU A 163 9.32 12.61 16.60
CA LEU A 163 9.56 11.57 17.59
C LEU A 163 11.02 11.05 17.59
N GLY A 164 11.91 11.68 16.84
CA GLY A 164 13.31 11.24 16.68
C GLY A 164 13.46 9.98 15.82
N ILE A 165 12.46 9.65 14.98
CA ILE A 165 12.45 8.50 14.10
C ILE A 165 12.72 8.95 12.67
N HIS A 166 13.69 8.35 12.01
CA HIS A 166 13.97 8.58 10.60
C HIS A 166 13.07 7.71 9.72
N ALA A 167 12.28 8.34 8.84
CA ALA A 167 11.51 7.65 7.82
C ALA A 167 12.45 7.17 6.70
N GLY A 168 12.82 5.89 6.73
CA GLY A 168 13.72 5.32 5.71
C GLY A 168 13.01 4.99 4.40
N ILE A 169 11.70 4.80 4.45
CA ILE A 169 10.81 4.46 3.34
C ILE A 169 9.48 5.15 3.61
N VAL A 170 8.87 5.73 2.57
CA VAL A 170 7.47 6.18 2.59
C VAL A 170 6.76 5.51 1.43
N ASP A 171 5.66 4.80 1.70
CA ASP A 171 4.99 3.98 0.70
C ASP A 171 3.47 3.95 0.90
N LEU A 172 2.71 3.60 -0.15
CA LEU A 172 1.25 3.61 -0.15
C LEU A 172 0.67 2.34 0.47
N ALA A 173 -0.45 2.48 1.18
CA ALA A 173 -1.10 1.39 1.88
C ALA A 173 -1.48 0.23 0.94
N SER A 174 -2.14 0.51 -0.19
CA SER A 174 -2.59 -0.54 -1.12
C SER A 174 -1.44 -1.32 -1.76
N PHE A 175 -0.31 -0.68 -2.09
CA PHE A 175 0.86 -1.40 -2.62
C PHE A 175 1.43 -2.36 -1.59
N ASN A 176 1.42 -1.98 -0.33
CA ASN A 176 1.91 -2.84 0.73
C ASN A 176 0.92 -3.95 1.09
N VAL A 177 -0.38 -3.72 0.98
CA VAL A 177 -1.39 -4.80 1.01
C VAL A 177 -1.11 -5.82 -0.11
N MET A 178 -0.87 -5.36 -1.34
CA MET A 178 -0.49 -6.23 -2.45
C MET A 178 0.82 -6.99 -2.16
N ASN A 179 1.83 -6.33 -1.60
CA ASN A 179 3.09 -6.98 -1.19
C ASN A 179 2.86 -8.09 -0.15
N ALA A 180 2.00 -7.86 0.85
CA ALA A 180 1.63 -8.88 1.83
C ALA A 180 0.96 -10.09 1.17
N ILE A 181 -0.02 -9.89 0.28
CA ILE A 181 -0.70 -10.94 -0.47
C ILE A 181 0.30 -11.72 -1.33
N LEU A 182 1.13 -11.03 -2.12
CA LEU A 182 2.12 -11.63 -3.00
C LEU A 182 3.21 -12.39 -2.24
N SER A 183 3.49 -12.00 -1.00
CA SER A 183 4.46 -12.71 -0.14
C SER A 183 3.90 -13.97 0.47
N SER A 184 2.58 -14.08 0.61
CA SER A 184 1.89 -15.15 1.32
C SER A 184 1.25 -16.18 0.41
N THR A 185 0.98 -15.83 -0.85
CA THR A 185 0.15 -16.66 -1.74
C THR A 185 0.92 -17.04 -3.00
N PRO A 186 0.98 -18.34 -3.35
CA PRO A 186 1.54 -18.78 -4.61
C PRO A 186 0.77 -18.19 -5.79
N HIS A 187 1.47 -17.74 -6.83
CA HIS A 187 0.87 -17.19 -8.03
C HIS A 187 0.61 -18.33 -9.03
N ASP A 188 -0.61 -18.41 -9.50
CA ASP A 188 -1.03 -19.40 -10.50
C ASP A 188 -1.20 -18.79 -11.92
N GLY A 189 -0.74 -17.54 -12.09
CA GLY A 189 -0.85 -16.81 -13.36
C GLY A 189 -2.26 -16.31 -13.69
N ARG A 190 -3.26 -16.60 -12.85
CA ARG A 190 -4.62 -16.12 -13.03
C ARG A 190 -4.80 -14.72 -12.42
N ASP A 191 -5.88 -14.06 -12.82
CA ASP A 191 -6.16 -12.70 -12.38
C ASP A 191 -6.82 -12.67 -10.99
N TRP A 192 -6.35 -11.76 -10.15
CA TRP A 192 -6.88 -11.46 -8.82
C TRP A 192 -7.35 -10.02 -8.77
N LEU A 193 -8.43 -9.79 -8.04
CA LEU A 193 -8.86 -8.44 -7.67
C LEU A 193 -8.47 -8.16 -6.22
N VAL A 194 -7.81 -7.04 -5.99
CA VAL A 194 -7.56 -6.50 -4.66
C VAL A 194 -8.47 -5.30 -4.45
N VAL A 195 -9.23 -5.32 -3.36
CA VAL A 195 -10.14 -4.25 -2.93
C VAL A 195 -9.68 -3.76 -1.57
N HIS A 196 -9.06 -2.58 -1.53
CA HIS A 196 -8.62 -1.94 -0.29
C HIS A 196 -9.58 -0.80 0.07
N VAL A 197 -10.27 -0.94 1.19
CA VAL A 197 -11.31 0.01 1.65
C VAL A 197 -10.79 0.82 2.82
N ALA A 198 -10.35 2.05 2.57
CA ALA A 198 -10.00 3.02 3.61
C ALA A 198 -11.25 3.81 4.07
N ALA A 199 -11.11 4.62 5.11
CA ALA A 199 -12.19 5.46 5.60
C ALA A 199 -12.61 6.52 4.58
N GLU A 200 -11.63 7.06 3.85
CA GLU A 200 -11.78 8.17 2.90
C GLU A 200 -11.81 7.77 1.43
N ALA A 201 -11.50 6.50 1.12
CA ALA A 201 -11.35 6.06 -0.27
C ALA A 201 -11.44 4.54 -0.43
N THR A 202 -11.61 4.10 -1.67
CA THR A 202 -11.46 2.70 -2.08
C THR A 202 -10.45 2.61 -3.20
N THR A 203 -9.50 1.68 -3.08
CA THR A 203 -8.53 1.33 -4.12
C THR A 203 -8.82 -0.07 -4.64
N LEU A 204 -8.90 -0.19 -5.97
CA LEU A 204 -9.04 -1.46 -6.67
C LEU A 204 -7.82 -1.69 -7.56
N ALA A 205 -7.27 -2.90 -7.48
CA ALA A 205 -6.13 -3.31 -8.31
C ALA A 205 -6.37 -4.70 -8.88
N ILE A 206 -5.99 -4.91 -10.15
CA ILE A 206 -5.99 -6.23 -10.78
C ILE A 206 -4.55 -6.68 -10.92
N LEU A 207 -4.26 -7.86 -10.40
CA LEU A 207 -2.96 -8.50 -10.49
C LEU A 207 -3.05 -9.77 -11.35
N ARG A 208 -2.07 -9.97 -12.25
CA ARG A 208 -1.84 -11.23 -12.96
C ARG A 208 -0.50 -11.79 -12.50
N GLY A 209 -0.54 -12.78 -11.60
CA GLY A 209 0.67 -13.16 -10.87
C GLY A 209 1.23 -11.97 -10.11
N PRO A 210 2.52 -11.62 -10.25
CA PRO A 210 3.11 -10.44 -9.61
C PRO A 210 2.90 -9.13 -10.40
N SER A 211 2.28 -9.19 -11.57
CA SER A 211 2.14 -8.05 -12.48
C SER A 211 0.90 -7.23 -12.18
N LEU A 212 1.05 -5.92 -12.02
CA LEU A 212 -0.06 -4.99 -11.84
C LEU A 212 -0.66 -4.63 -13.21
N MET A 213 -1.89 -5.11 -13.47
CA MET A 213 -2.60 -4.92 -14.73
C MET A 213 -3.49 -3.68 -14.72
N PHE A 214 -4.02 -3.32 -13.54
CA PHE A 214 -4.95 -2.21 -13.37
C PHE A 214 -4.82 -1.65 -11.96
N TYR A 215 -5.00 -0.34 -11.85
CA TYR A 215 -5.08 0.36 -10.58
C TYR A 215 -6.08 1.51 -10.68
N ARG A 216 -7.00 1.57 -9.73
CA ARG A 216 -7.99 2.65 -9.60
C ARG A 216 -8.12 3.04 -8.14
N HIS A 217 -7.95 4.32 -7.88
CA HIS A 217 -8.23 4.93 -6.58
C HIS A 217 -9.43 5.85 -6.70
N ARG A 218 -10.39 5.73 -5.77
CA ARG A 218 -11.60 6.54 -5.72
C ARG A 218 -11.81 7.07 -4.30
N ALA A 219 -11.97 8.38 -4.16
CA ALA A 219 -12.43 8.96 -2.93
C ALA A 219 -13.82 8.40 -2.57
N ALA A 220 -14.06 8.19 -1.28
CA ALA A 220 -15.37 7.75 -0.81
C ALA A 220 -16.42 8.81 -1.15
N ALA A 221 -17.46 8.39 -1.84
CA ALA A 221 -18.63 9.21 -2.14
C ALA A 221 -19.87 8.47 -1.64
N GLU A 222 -20.81 9.20 -1.07
CA GLU A 222 -22.04 8.59 -0.52
C GLU A 222 -22.87 7.88 -1.58
N ASP A 223 -22.77 8.36 -2.83
CA ASP A 223 -23.60 7.90 -3.96
C ASP A 223 -22.96 6.78 -4.80
N GLU A 224 -21.74 6.33 -4.49
CA GLU A 224 -21.05 5.28 -5.25
C GLU A 224 -20.81 4.03 -4.38
N PRO A 225 -21.77 3.07 -4.34
CA PRO A 225 -21.63 1.83 -3.58
C PRO A 225 -20.41 1.02 -4.03
N LEU A 226 -19.75 0.34 -3.08
CA LEU A 226 -18.60 -0.54 -3.35
C LEU A 226 -18.92 -1.57 -4.45
N GLY A 227 -20.12 -2.15 -4.42
CA GLY A 227 -20.57 -3.09 -5.44
C GLY A 227 -20.59 -2.51 -6.86
N SER A 228 -20.85 -1.21 -7.02
CA SER A 228 -20.82 -0.54 -8.34
C SER A 228 -19.37 -0.38 -8.83
N LEU A 229 -18.46 0.04 -7.96
CA LEU A 229 -17.04 0.15 -8.29
C LEU A 229 -16.43 -1.19 -8.70
N VAL A 230 -16.78 -2.26 -7.98
CA VAL A 230 -16.32 -3.62 -8.26
C VAL A 230 -16.89 -4.10 -9.60
N HIS A 231 -18.17 -3.88 -9.86
CA HIS A 231 -18.79 -4.23 -11.13
C HIS A 231 -18.15 -3.51 -12.33
N GLN A 232 -17.97 -2.20 -12.25
CA GLN A 232 -17.27 -1.42 -13.29
C GLN A 232 -15.85 -1.94 -13.54
N THR A 233 -15.16 -2.37 -12.47
CA THR A 233 -13.79 -2.91 -12.58
C THR A 233 -13.81 -4.28 -13.25
N ALA A 234 -14.79 -5.13 -12.98
CA ALA A 234 -14.96 -6.42 -13.64
C ALA A 234 -15.27 -6.24 -15.13
N MET A 235 -16.18 -5.33 -15.48
CA MET A 235 -16.46 -5.01 -16.89
C MET A 235 -15.22 -4.51 -17.63
N TYR A 236 -14.41 -3.63 -17.00
CA TYR A 236 -13.14 -3.19 -17.59
C TYR A 236 -12.17 -4.36 -17.80
N HIS A 237 -12.11 -5.28 -16.83
CA HIS A 237 -11.26 -6.47 -16.91
C HIS A 237 -11.64 -7.37 -18.11
N GLU A 238 -12.94 -7.62 -18.31
CA GLU A 238 -13.43 -8.40 -19.43
C GLU A 238 -13.18 -7.69 -20.77
N ASP A 239 -13.57 -6.41 -20.87
CA ASP A 239 -13.58 -5.67 -22.15
C ASP A 239 -12.16 -5.24 -22.59
N ARG A 240 -11.27 -4.91 -21.66
CA ARG A 240 -10.00 -4.27 -21.96
C ARG A 240 -8.77 -5.12 -21.66
N LEU A 241 -8.87 -6.04 -20.70
CA LEU A 241 -7.76 -6.92 -20.33
C LEU A 241 -7.97 -8.36 -20.79
N GLY A 242 -9.09 -8.65 -21.47
CA GLY A 242 -9.41 -9.99 -21.99
C GLY A 242 -9.55 -11.04 -20.89
N GLY A 243 -9.95 -10.61 -19.69
CA GLY A 243 -10.08 -11.49 -18.54
C GLY A 243 -11.37 -12.29 -18.54
N GLY A 244 -11.35 -13.50 -18.01
CA GLY A 244 -12.52 -14.40 -17.85
C GLY A 244 -13.02 -14.50 -16.42
N GLY A 245 -12.94 -13.41 -15.64
CA GLY A 245 -13.27 -13.39 -14.22
C GLY A 245 -12.03 -13.45 -13.33
N PHE A 246 -12.24 -13.32 -12.00
CA PHE A 246 -11.17 -13.36 -11.02
C PHE A 246 -11.10 -14.71 -10.32
N SER A 247 -9.90 -15.27 -10.18
CA SER A 247 -9.72 -16.49 -9.40
C SER A 247 -9.89 -16.27 -7.90
N ARG A 248 -9.60 -15.05 -7.44
CA ARG A 248 -9.76 -14.60 -6.04
C ARG A 248 -10.01 -13.11 -5.98
N VAL A 249 -10.74 -12.70 -4.94
CA VAL A 249 -10.89 -11.30 -4.56
C VAL A 249 -10.36 -11.12 -3.14
N TRP A 250 -9.36 -10.26 -2.99
CA TRP A 250 -8.77 -9.92 -1.70
C TRP A 250 -9.39 -8.64 -1.18
N LEU A 251 -10.00 -8.70 0.01
CA LEU A 251 -10.56 -7.55 0.71
C LEU A 251 -9.65 -7.13 1.86
N SER A 252 -9.32 -5.85 1.93
CA SER A 252 -8.51 -5.27 3.01
C SER A 252 -9.04 -3.91 3.44
N GLY A 253 -8.77 -3.51 4.67
CA GLY A 253 -9.04 -2.19 5.23
C GLY A 253 -10.49 -1.96 5.66
N ALA A 254 -11.40 -2.88 5.38
CA ALA A 254 -12.83 -2.71 5.65
C ALA A 254 -13.18 -2.72 7.16
N GLY A 255 -12.35 -3.35 8.00
CA GLY A 255 -12.54 -3.42 9.45
C GLY A 255 -13.96 -3.89 9.82
N VAL A 256 -14.62 -3.16 10.70
CA VAL A 256 -16.00 -3.45 11.15
C VAL A 256 -17.05 -3.49 10.03
N ARG A 257 -16.76 -2.94 8.86
CA ARG A 257 -17.60 -3.01 7.66
C ARG A 257 -17.29 -4.21 6.76
N GLY A 258 -16.39 -5.10 7.20
CA GLY A 258 -15.90 -6.21 6.37
C GLY A 258 -16.99 -7.13 5.85
N ASP A 259 -17.97 -7.49 6.66
CA ASP A 259 -19.09 -8.35 6.24
C ASP A 259 -20.00 -7.66 5.22
N ASP A 260 -20.25 -6.37 5.37
CA ASP A 260 -21.04 -5.60 4.40
C ASP A 260 -20.28 -5.43 3.09
N ALA A 261 -19.03 -5.07 3.13
CA ALA A 261 -18.15 -4.99 1.97
C ALA A 261 -18.10 -6.35 1.22
N ARG A 262 -17.93 -7.45 1.95
CA ARG A 262 -17.93 -8.80 1.38
C ARG A 262 -19.26 -9.11 0.67
N ARG A 263 -20.40 -8.83 1.29
CA ARG A 263 -21.74 -9.03 0.65
C ARG A 263 -21.87 -8.20 -0.61
N GLN A 264 -21.47 -6.93 -0.60
CA GLN A 264 -21.54 -6.06 -1.78
C GLN A 264 -20.68 -6.59 -2.93
N ILE A 265 -19.47 -7.08 -2.65
CA ILE A 265 -18.58 -7.68 -3.64
C ILE A 265 -19.18 -8.99 -4.18
N SER A 266 -19.56 -9.93 -3.30
CA SER A 266 -20.10 -11.24 -3.68
C SER A 266 -21.45 -11.16 -4.42
N SER A 267 -22.19 -10.04 -4.28
CA SER A 267 -23.38 -9.80 -5.07
C SER A 267 -23.12 -9.44 -6.53
N ARG A 268 -21.85 -9.17 -6.89
CA ARG A 268 -21.41 -8.71 -8.20
C ARG A 268 -20.42 -9.64 -8.89
N LEU A 269 -19.74 -10.49 -8.12
CA LEU A 269 -18.71 -11.40 -8.60
C LEU A 269 -18.99 -12.82 -8.05
N ASP A 270 -18.85 -13.83 -8.92
CA ASP A 270 -18.93 -15.25 -8.52
C ASP A 270 -17.63 -15.77 -7.89
N SER A 271 -16.65 -14.88 -7.71
CA SER A 271 -15.33 -15.23 -7.19
C SER A 271 -15.32 -15.26 -5.67
N PRO A 272 -14.52 -16.16 -5.02
CA PRO A 272 -14.38 -16.16 -3.57
C PRO A 272 -13.76 -14.86 -3.08
N VAL A 273 -14.38 -14.27 -2.04
CA VAL A 273 -13.90 -13.04 -1.37
C VAL A 273 -13.24 -13.42 -0.06
N GLU A 274 -11.94 -13.18 0.02
CA GLU A 274 -11.11 -13.48 1.17
C GLU A 274 -10.59 -12.18 1.82
N VAL A 275 -10.63 -12.10 3.15
CA VAL A 275 -9.97 -11.00 3.87
C VAL A 275 -8.47 -11.28 3.91
N VAL A 276 -7.69 -10.22 3.74
CA VAL A 276 -6.22 -10.34 3.75
C VAL A 276 -5.74 -10.82 5.12
N ASP A 277 -4.99 -11.93 5.10
CA ASP A 277 -4.36 -12.53 6.27
C ASP A 277 -2.85 -12.49 6.10
N VAL A 278 -2.16 -11.85 7.04
CA VAL A 278 -0.70 -11.72 6.99
C VAL A 278 0.07 -12.91 7.52
N ARG A 279 -0.60 -13.85 8.22
CA ARG A 279 0.04 -15.02 8.84
C ARG A 279 0.80 -15.92 7.86
N PRO A 280 0.35 -16.13 6.62
CA PRO A 280 1.14 -16.86 5.63
C PRO A 280 2.39 -16.13 5.17
N ALA A 281 2.41 -14.77 5.23
CA ALA A 281 3.58 -13.96 4.88
C ALA A 281 4.59 -13.86 6.02
N THR A 282 4.09 -13.95 7.26
CA THR A 282 4.89 -13.74 8.47
C THR A 282 4.24 -14.47 9.65
N ALA A 283 4.99 -15.34 10.32
CA ALA A 283 4.50 -15.93 11.56
C ALA A 283 4.21 -14.82 12.58
N VAL A 284 3.17 -15.00 13.40
CA VAL A 284 2.84 -14.08 14.49
C VAL A 284 3.15 -14.85 15.78
N ASP A 285 4.28 -14.54 16.39
CA ASP A 285 4.79 -15.29 17.54
C ASP A 285 4.27 -14.72 18.86
N GLY A 286 3.94 -15.60 19.80
CA GLY A 286 3.64 -15.24 21.20
C GLY A 286 2.34 -14.46 21.43
N LEU A 287 1.50 -14.27 20.42
CA LEU A 287 0.23 -13.55 20.54
C LEU A 287 -0.93 -14.55 20.57
N GLU A 288 -1.88 -14.38 21.48
CA GLU A 288 -3.20 -14.99 21.35
C GLU A 288 -3.71 -14.72 19.95
N ALA A 289 -4.32 -15.72 19.28
CA ALA A 289 -4.71 -15.66 17.87
C ALA A 289 -5.38 -14.31 17.54
N PRO A 290 -4.72 -13.43 16.74
CA PRO A 290 -5.25 -12.09 16.49
C PRO A 290 -6.57 -12.22 15.74
N SER A 291 -7.51 -11.32 16.05
CA SER A 291 -8.78 -11.28 15.33
C SER A 291 -8.57 -10.96 13.84
N PRO A 292 -9.50 -11.33 12.94
CA PRO A 292 -9.43 -10.97 11.53
C PRO A 292 -9.23 -9.47 11.30
N ASP A 293 -9.86 -8.61 12.10
CA ASP A 293 -9.70 -7.15 12.00
C ASP A 293 -8.28 -6.69 12.32
N VAL A 294 -7.61 -7.35 13.27
CA VAL A 294 -6.21 -7.08 13.59
C VAL A 294 -5.32 -7.51 12.45
N LEU A 295 -5.53 -8.71 11.89
CA LEU A 295 -4.75 -9.23 10.76
C LEU A 295 -4.87 -8.34 9.52
N ASP A 296 -6.09 -7.86 9.24
CA ASP A 296 -6.35 -6.89 8.18
C ASP A 296 -5.61 -5.56 8.44
N ALA A 297 -5.65 -5.07 9.69
CA ALA A 297 -4.95 -3.84 10.08
C ALA A 297 -3.42 -3.95 9.97
N LEU A 298 -2.87 -5.16 10.02
CA LEU A 298 -1.43 -5.42 9.87
C LEU A 298 -1.00 -5.55 8.40
N ALA A 299 -1.93 -5.68 7.44
CA ALA A 299 -1.61 -6.01 6.05
C ALA A 299 -0.65 -5.00 5.41
N ALA A 300 -0.94 -3.71 5.48
CA ALA A 300 -0.10 -2.69 4.89
C ALA A 300 1.25 -2.52 5.63
N PRO A 301 1.30 -2.37 6.97
CA PRO A 301 2.57 -2.22 7.66
C PRO A 301 3.45 -3.49 7.61
N VAL A 302 2.88 -4.70 7.56
CA VAL A 302 3.66 -5.93 7.32
C VAL A 302 4.19 -5.96 5.88
N GLY A 303 3.35 -5.61 4.90
CA GLY A 303 3.70 -5.66 3.49
C GLY A 303 4.94 -4.84 3.14
N VAL A 304 5.10 -3.65 3.73
CA VAL A 304 6.29 -2.81 3.52
C VAL A 304 7.56 -3.44 4.09
N LEU A 305 7.45 -4.28 5.13
CA LEU A 305 8.58 -4.93 5.79
C LEU A 305 8.98 -6.26 5.14
N VAL A 306 8.07 -6.90 4.40
CA VAL A 306 8.35 -8.20 3.75
C VAL A 306 8.74 -8.09 2.27
N ARG A 307 8.46 -6.95 1.61
CA ARG A 307 8.70 -6.76 0.17
C ARG A 307 10.14 -7.01 -0.27
N ASP A 308 11.12 -6.55 0.50
CA ASP A 308 12.53 -6.61 0.13
C ASP A 308 13.17 -7.97 0.44
N ARG A 309 12.49 -8.84 1.19
CA ARG A 309 13.04 -10.16 1.58
C ARG A 309 13.12 -11.12 0.40
N ARG A 310 12.28 -10.97 -0.63
CA ARG A 310 12.33 -11.78 -1.86
C ARG A 310 13.53 -11.47 -2.74
N GLN A 311 14.06 -10.24 -2.72
CA GLN A 311 15.22 -9.84 -3.52
C GLN A 311 16.54 -10.43 -2.98
N VAL A 312 16.54 -10.94 -1.75
CA VAL A 312 17.74 -11.51 -1.10
C VAL A 312 17.82 -13.04 -1.29
N GLN A 313 16.74 -13.71 -1.72
CA GLN A 313 16.66 -15.17 -1.89
C GLN A 313 16.66 -15.62 -3.36
N GLY A 314 16.74 -14.74 -4.32
CA GLY A 314 16.94 -14.97 -5.77
C GLY A 314 18.30 -14.42 -6.18
#